data_3c0aae9716553ed3307f03a30fb13421
#
_entry.id   3c0aae9716553ed3307f03a30fb13421
#
_cell.length_a   1.000
_cell.length_b   1.000
_cell.length_c   1.000
_cell.angle_alpha   90.00
_cell.angle_beta   90.00
_cell.angle_gamma   90.00
#
_symmetry.space_group_name_H-M   'P 1'
#
loop_
_entity.id
_entity.type
_entity.pdbx_description
1 polymer ?
#
loop_
_entity_poly.entity_id
_entity_poly.type
_entity_poly.pdbx_seq_one_letter_code
_entity_poly.pdbx_strand_id
1 'polypeptide(L)'
;MEDQHRDRLIGAVDTLLPEVSRRAGEIEAARGLPADLLDSLRAAGCFRMFVPRSHGGYEADLHTGLRVLEALARADGSTGWTVMIGAETPHLLAILPRDRFDKIYADGPDVVVGGGFAPQGRAEHADGGFRVTGRWAFASGSRHADWIFGNCVLTENGEPMPGPAGAPPMMRSMLFPASRVTVHDTWHVLGLRGTGSHDVEVADAFCPVEESFDLFTGMPCVPGPGFVAPLVHFVLHLGAVAVGIAQGALDDMVALLDGGRQRLYARQSLADSPAFRLQLGRADLDVRAARALLRDLADELWAACATDPAAIPALHPRISAALPWVTERAAAAVDTCYRAAGGGAARDSSPLQRRFRDIHTFSQHAAAAEGWLANNGARVLGRPVELAY
;
A
#
# COMPACT_ATOMS: atom_id res chain seq x y z
N MET A 1 3.37 27.98 -2.85
CA MET A 1 3.30 26.97 -3.96
C MET A 1 3.06 25.56 -3.42
N GLU A 2 3.74 25.13 -2.36
CA GLU A 2 3.58 23.78 -1.75
C GLU A 2 2.16 23.54 -1.25
N ASP A 3 1.62 24.45 -0.44
CA ASP A 3 0.24 24.40 0.02
C ASP A 3 -0.79 24.36 -1.12
N GLN A 4 -0.53 25.05 -2.21
CA GLN A 4 -1.45 25.10 -3.35
C GLN A 4 -1.52 23.77 -4.12
N HIS A 5 -0.41 23.04 -4.27
CA HIS A 5 -0.40 21.71 -4.89
C HIS A 5 -1.08 20.68 -4.00
N ARG A 6 -0.82 20.74 -2.69
CA ARG A 6 -1.47 19.88 -1.68
C ARG A 6 -2.98 20.08 -1.70
N ASP A 7 -3.44 21.34 -1.60
CA ASP A 7 -4.87 21.67 -1.53
C ASP A 7 -5.59 21.29 -2.84
N ARG A 8 -4.92 21.47 -4.00
CA ARG A 8 -5.43 21.02 -5.30
C ARG A 8 -5.59 19.49 -5.34
N LEU A 9 -4.59 18.71 -4.93
CA LEU A 9 -4.64 17.26 -4.89
C LEU A 9 -5.78 16.78 -3.99
N ILE A 10 -5.83 17.28 -2.75
CA ILE A 10 -6.85 16.92 -1.77
C ILE A 10 -8.25 17.24 -2.30
N GLY A 11 -8.47 18.45 -2.83
CA GLY A 11 -9.77 18.87 -3.37
C GLY A 11 -10.21 18.04 -4.59
N ALA A 12 -9.27 17.68 -5.48
CA ALA A 12 -9.55 16.82 -6.62
C ALA A 12 -9.94 15.40 -6.17
N VAL A 13 -9.21 14.83 -5.19
CA VAL A 13 -9.53 13.51 -4.61
C VAL A 13 -10.87 13.56 -3.89
N ASP A 14 -11.12 14.54 -3.02
CA ASP A 14 -12.39 14.68 -2.29
C ASP A 14 -13.61 14.72 -3.26
N THR A 15 -13.44 15.30 -4.43
CA THR A 15 -14.46 15.33 -5.49
C THR A 15 -14.76 13.94 -6.08
N LEU A 16 -13.77 13.03 -6.12
CA LEU A 16 -13.93 11.69 -6.67
C LEU A 16 -14.48 10.66 -5.66
N LEU A 17 -14.37 10.91 -4.34
CA LEU A 17 -14.75 9.93 -3.32
C LEU A 17 -16.19 9.39 -3.46
N PRO A 18 -17.23 10.20 -3.76
CA PRO A 18 -18.58 9.70 -3.95
C PRO A 18 -18.70 8.74 -5.14
N GLU A 19 -17.97 8.99 -6.22
CA GLU A 19 -17.96 8.10 -7.39
C GLU A 19 -17.23 6.79 -7.07
N VAL A 20 -16.08 6.84 -6.45
CA VAL A 20 -15.31 5.66 -5.99
C VAL A 20 -16.21 4.76 -5.13
N SER A 21 -16.86 5.34 -4.11
CA SER A 21 -17.75 4.59 -3.22
C SER A 21 -18.93 3.94 -3.97
N ARG A 22 -19.55 4.67 -4.88
CA ARG A 22 -20.68 4.18 -5.69
C ARG A 22 -20.27 3.01 -6.59
N ARG A 23 -19.05 3.02 -7.12
CA ARG A 23 -18.50 2.02 -8.05
C ARG A 23 -17.78 0.85 -7.38
N ALA A 24 -17.70 0.81 -6.05
CA ALA A 24 -16.96 -0.21 -5.32
C ALA A 24 -17.39 -1.67 -5.67
N GLY A 25 -18.66 -1.91 -5.95
CA GLY A 25 -19.14 -3.21 -6.45
C GLY A 25 -18.66 -3.56 -7.86
N GLU A 26 -18.57 -2.58 -8.75
CA GLU A 26 -18.01 -2.72 -10.11
C GLU A 26 -16.51 -3.02 -10.04
N ILE A 27 -15.76 -2.27 -9.23
CA ILE A 27 -14.32 -2.44 -8.99
C ILE A 27 -14.04 -3.86 -8.49
N GLU A 28 -14.82 -4.35 -7.54
CA GLU A 28 -14.72 -5.71 -7.01
C GLU A 28 -14.99 -6.76 -8.10
N ALA A 29 -16.08 -6.60 -8.86
CA ALA A 29 -16.46 -7.53 -9.91
C ALA A 29 -15.44 -7.59 -11.06
N ALA A 30 -14.89 -6.45 -11.45
CA ALA A 30 -13.87 -6.34 -12.48
C ALA A 30 -12.49 -6.87 -12.02
N ARG A 31 -12.30 -7.04 -10.72
CA ARG A 31 -10.98 -7.34 -10.12
C ARG A 31 -9.90 -6.38 -10.61
N GLY A 32 -10.21 -5.10 -10.62
CA GLY A 32 -9.34 -4.01 -11.08
C GLY A 32 -10.10 -2.70 -11.15
N LEU A 33 -9.39 -1.59 -11.25
CA LEU A 33 -10.00 -0.30 -11.47
C LEU A 33 -10.51 -0.18 -12.91
N PRO A 34 -11.78 0.23 -13.15
CA PRO A 34 -12.26 0.57 -14.48
C PRO A 34 -11.40 1.68 -15.13
N ALA A 35 -11.19 1.61 -16.45
CA ALA A 35 -10.26 2.50 -17.15
C ALA A 35 -10.59 4.00 -16.97
N ASP A 36 -11.86 4.36 -17.07
CA ASP A 36 -12.33 5.73 -16.89
C ASP A 36 -12.13 6.26 -15.46
N LEU A 37 -12.27 5.39 -14.45
CA LEU A 37 -11.96 5.74 -13.05
C LEU A 37 -10.45 5.91 -12.85
N LEU A 38 -9.65 5.04 -13.48
CA LEU A 38 -8.19 5.15 -13.46
C LEU A 38 -7.73 6.49 -14.10
N ASP A 39 -8.34 6.88 -15.22
CA ASP A 39 -8.06 8.16 -15.87
C ASP A 39 -8.46 9.34 -14.97
N SER A 40 -9.58 9.25 -14.27
CA SER A 40 -10.01 10.25 -13.28
C SER A 40 -9.03 10.40 -12.13
N LEU A 41 -8.50 9.27 -11.61
CA LEU A 41 -7.48 9.26 -10.55
C LEU A 41 -6.14 9.83 -11.04
N ARG A 42 -5.74 9.55 -12.30
CA ARG A 42 -4.58 10.18 -12.94
C ARG A 42 -4.77 11.70 -13.07
N ALA A 43 -5.91 12.13 -13.57
CA ALA A 43 -6.25 13.55 -13.71
C ALA A 43 -6.25 14.29 -12.36
N ALA A 44 -6.72 13.63 -11.29
CA ALA A 44 -6.64 14.15 -9.91
C ALA A 44 -5.20 14.27 -9.40
N GLY A 45 -4.24 13.57 -10.00
CA GLY A 45 -2.83 13.59 -9.63
C GLY A 45 -2.43 12.53 -8.62
N CYS A 46 -3.24 11.48 -8.44
CA CYS A 46 -2.99 10.42 -7.46
C CYS A 46 -1.67 9.70 -7.71
N PHE A 47 -1.29 9.44 -8.97
CA PHE A 47 -0.08 8.70 -9.31
C PHE A 47 1.18 9.58 -9.38
N ARG A 48 1.02 10.91 -9.47
CA ARG A 48 2.14 11.87 -9.44
C ARG A 48 2.36 12.51 -8.08
N MET A 49 1.63 12.09 -7.03
CA MET A 49 1.65 12.81 -5.77
C MET A 49 3.03 12.84 -5.12
N PHE A 50 3.82 11.77 -5.21
CA PHE A 50 5.18 11.72 -4.66
C PHE A 50 6.28 11.93 -5.70
N VAL A 51 5.95 12.05 -6.98
CA VAL A 51 6.94 12.34 -8.04
C VAL A 51 7.58 13.70 -7.78
N PRO A 52 8.92 13.85 -7.94
CA PRO A 52 9.59 15.13 -7.75
C PRO A 52 9.01 16.25 -8.61
N ARG A 53 8.98 17.46 -8.09
CA ARG A 53 8.51 18.64 -8.85
C ARG A 53 9.29 18.88 -10.13
N SER A 54 10.59 18.55 -10.13
CA SER A 54 11.46 18.59 -11.30
C SER A 54 10.98 17.69 -12.46
N HIS A 55 10.14 16.70 -12.16
CA HIS A 55 9.57 15.74 -13.10
C HIS A 55 8.05 15.88 -13.24
N GLY A 56 7.49 17.03 -12.87
CA GLY A 56 6.07 17.36 -13.04
C GLY A 56 5.14 16.81 -11.95
N GLY A 57 5.67 16.23 -10.87
CA GLY A 57 4.91 15.77 -9.74
C GLY A 57 4.63 16.83 -8.67
N TYR A 58 3.96 16.41 -7.60
CA TYR A 58 3.63 17.31 -6.49
C TYR A 58 4.67 17.25 -5.36
N GLU A 59 5.51 16.22 -5.31
CA GLU A 59 6.50 15.99 -4.24
C GLU A 59 5.84 16.18 -2.86
N ALA A 60 4.68 15.51 -2.71
CA ALA A 60 3.85 15.65 -1.54
C ALA A 60 4.54 15.09 -0.30
N ASP A 61 4.31 15.73 0.84
CA ASP A 61 4.78 15.25 2.12
C ASP A 61 4.02 13.98 2.57
N LEU A 62 4.56 13.33 3.60
CA LEU A 62 4.02 12.09 4.15
C LEU A 62 2.59 12.26 4.67
N HIS A 63 2.26 13.40 5.29
CA HIS A 63 0.92 13.68 5.81
C HIS A 63 -0.12 13.82 4.71
N THR A 64 0.25 14.47 3.62
CA THR A 64 -0.60 14.58 2.42
C THR A 64 -0.87 13.19 1.84
N GLY A 65 0.16 12.34 1.76
CA GLY A 65 0.01 10.93 1.35
C GLY A 65 -0.95 10.17 2.24
N LEU A 66 -0.74 10.20 3.57
CA LEU A 66 -1.62 9.54 4.54
C LEU A 66 -3.08 9.99 4.39
N ARG A 67 -3.32 11.29 4.25
CA ARG A 67 -4.67 11.84 4.09
C ARG A 67 -5.35 11.35 2.82
N VAL A 68 -4.66 11.41 1.68
CA VAL A 68 -5.20 11.00 0.38
C VAL A 68 -5.52 9.51 0.36
N LEU A 69 -4.59 8.69 0.83
CA LEU A 69 -4.74 7.23 0.83
C LEU A 69 -5.82 6.76 1.81
N GLU A 70 -5.90 7.37 3.01
CA GLU A 70 -6.98 7.12 3.95
C GLU A 70 -8.35 7.47 3.35
N ALA A 71 -8.48 8.64 2.70
CA ALA A 71 -9.73 9.07 2.09
C ALA A 71 -10.20 8.14 0.97
N LEU A 72 -9.30 7.72 0.08
CA LEU A 72 -9.60 6.76 -0.98
C LEU A 72 -9.99 5.40 -0.42
N ALA A 73 -9.27 4.87 0.56
CA ALA A 73 -9.58 3.59 1.20
C ALA A 73 -10.87 3.63 2.03
N ARG A 74 -11.24 4.79 2.58
CA ARG A 74 -12.55 5.04 3.21
C ARG A 74 -13.69 4.92 2.20
N ALA A 75 -13.49 5.39 0.97
CA ALA A 75 -14.46 5.22 -0.12
C ALA A 75 -14.48 3.76 -0.61
N ASP A 76 -13.32 3.19 -0.95
CA ASP A 76 -13.14 1.78 -1.36
C ASP A 76 -11.72 1.29 -1.04
N GLY A 77 -11.61 0.18 -0.30
CA GLY A 77 -10.32 -0.37 0.13
C GLY A 77 -9.39 -0.75 -1.03
N SER A 78 -9.96 -1.32 -2.09
CA SER A 78 -9.18 -1.70 -3.28
C SER A 78 -8.63 -0.49 -4.02
N THR A 79 -9.41 0.59 -4.13
CA THR A 79 -8.96 1.84 -4.77
C THR A 79 -7.83 2.49 -3.96
N GLY A 80 -8.00 2.58 -2.63
CA GLY A 80 -6.95 3.13 -1.76
C GLY A 80 -5.65 2.36 -1.86
N TRP A 81 -5.73 1.01 -1.84
CA TRP A 81 -4.57 0.14 -2.05
C TRP A 81 -3.90 0.33 -3.40
N THR A 82 -4.68 0.32 -4.49
CA THR A 82 -4.15 0.42 -5.86
C THR A 82 -3.47 1.77 -6.09
N VAL A 83 -4.08 2.85 -5.60
CA VAL A 83 -3.46 4.18 -5.67
C VAL A 83 -2.20 4.26 -4.82
N MET A 84 -2.19 3.66 -3.62
CA MET A 84 -0.99 3.61 -2.78
C MET A 84 0.17 2.95 -3.54
N ILE A 85 -0.03 1.74 -4.10
CA ILE A 85 1.02 1.05 -4.85
C ILE A 85 1.52 1.89 -6.03
N GLY A 86 0.62 2.47 -6.83
CA GLY A 86 1.02 3.29 -7.98
C GLY A 86 1.72 4.59 -7.59
N ALA A 87 1.32 5.21 -6.49
CA ALA A 87 1.95 6.43 -5.99
C ALA A 87 3.37 6.20 -5.43
N GLU A 88 3.68 5.00 -4.93
CA GLU A 88 5.03 4.62 -4.46
C GLU A 88 6.05 4.45 -5.60
N THR A 89 5.61 4.48 -6.85
CA THR A 89 6.47 4.33 -8.04
C THR A 89 7.77 5.16 -7.99
N PRO A 90 7.74 6.49 -7.70
CA PRO A 90 8.96 7.29 -7.71
C PRO A 90 9.96 6.87 -6.63
N HIS A 91 9.50 6.32 -5.52
CA HIS A 91 10.37 5.82 -4.45
C HIS A 91 11.18 4.60 -4.89
N LEU A 92 10.59 3.71 -5.68
CA LEU A 92 11.29 2.57 -6.27
C LEU A 92 12.22 3.02 -7.40
N LEU A 93 11.72 3.83 -8.33
CA LEU A 93 12.48 4.27 -9.48
C LEU A 93 13.65 5.19 -9.12
N ALA A 94 13.57 5.92 -8.01
CA ALA A 94 14.67 6.75 -7.51
C ALA A 94 15.93 5.94 -7.17
N ILE A 95 15.84 4.62 -6.99
CA ILE A 95 17.00 3.74 -6.74
C ILE A 95 17.76 3.40 -8.04
N LEU A 96 17.18 3.67 -9.19
CA LEU A 96 17.84 3.53 -10.49
C LEU A 96 18.90 4.61 -10.71
N PRO A 97 19.82 4.43 -11.68
CA PRO A 97 20.68 5.51 -12.16
C PRO A 97 19.85 6.74 -12.58
N ARG A 98 20.38 7.94 -12.33
CA ARG A 98 19.69 9.22 -12.56
C ARG A 98 19.19 9.40 -13.98
N ASP A 99 19.99 9.10 -14.96
CA ASP A 99 19.66 9.18 -16.38
C ASP A 99 18.50 8.24 -16.75
N ARG A 100 18.43 7.07 -16.08
CA ARG A 100 17.34 6.15 -16.28
C ARG A 100 16.04 6.64 -15.66
N PHE A 101 16.11 7.20 -14.45
CA PHE A 101 14.98 7.85 -13.78
C PHE A 101 14.41 8.98 -14.65
N ASP A 102 15.29 9.90 -15.11
CA ASP A 102 14.91 11.02 -15.96
C ASP A 102 14.23 10.55 -17.26
N LYS A 103 14.72 9.47 -17.87
CA LYS A 103 14.19 8.90 -19.09
C LYS A 103 12.80 8.28 -18.90
N ILE A 104 12.55 7.62 -17.77
CA ILE A 104 11.23 7.01 -17.49
C ILE A 104 10.17 8.10 -17.31
N TYR A 105 10.50 9.23 -16.70
CA TYR A 105 9.59 10.35 -16.49
C TYR A 105 9.56 11.39 -17.63
N ALA A 106 10.30 11.17 -18.74
CA ALA A 106 10.37 12.12 -19.84
C ALA A 106 9.01 12.41 -20.51
N ASP A 107 8.14 11.40 -20.57
CA ASP A 107 6.81 11.49 -21.20
C ASP A 107 5.70 11.93 -20.21
N GLY A 108 6.03 12.17 -18.95
CA GLY A 108 5.09 12.68 -17.95
C GLY A 108 5.21 12.00 -16.57
N PRO A 109 4.52 12.59 -15.56
CA PRO A 109 4.69 12.17 -14.17
C PRO A 109 3.82 10.98 -13.71
N ASP A 110 2.83 10.55 -14.48
CA ASP A 110 1.84 9.55 -14.03
C ASP A 110 2.27 8.10 -14.33
N VAL A 111 3.57 7.82 -14.17
CA VAL A 111 4.12 6.47 -14.35
C VAL A 111 3.72 5.58 -13.17
N VAL A 112 3.27 4.36 -13.47
CA VAL A 112 2.87 3.35 -12.49
C VAL A 112 3.76 2.12 -12.60
N VAL A 113 4.34 1.71 -11.47
CA VAL A 113 5.09 0.45 -11.33
C VAL A 113 4.29 -0.53 -10.47
N GLY A 114 4.06 -1.73 -11.01
CA GLY A 114 3.62 -2.90 -10.25
C GLY A 114 4.78 -3.86 -10.02
N GLY A 115 4.59 -4.92 -9.22
CA GLY A 115 5.61 -5.95 -9.10
C GLY A 115 5.59 -6.76 -7.82
N GLY A 116 6.61 -7.59 -7.65
CA GLY A 116 6.74 -8.51 -6.53
C GLY A 116 8.01 -8.30 -5.71
N PHE A 117 7.85 -8.10 -4.40
CA PHE A 117 8.95 -7.93 -3.45
C PHE A 117 9.66 -9.24 -3.08
N ALA A 118 8.93 -10.37 -3.09
CA ALA A 118 9.49 -11.67 -2.78
C ALA A 118 10.52 -12.09 -3.84
N PRO A 119 11.68 -12.68 -3.47
CA PRO A 119 12.72 -13.06 -4.43
C PRO A 119 12.37 -14.37 -5.16
N GLN A 120 11.28 -14.34 -5.93
CA GLN A 120 10.74 -15.49 -6.65
C GLN A 120 11.34 -15.67 -8.05
N GLY A 121 12.17 -14.70 -8.51
CA GLY A 121 12.89 -14.78 -9.77
C GLY A 121 14.34 -15.24 -9.59
N ARG A 122 14.97 -15.60 -10.69
CA ARG A 122 16.40 -15.83 -10.86
C ARG A 122 16.93 -14.86 -11.92
N ALA A 123 18.07 -14.27 -11.64
CA ALA A 123 18.74 -13.36 -12.56
C ALA A 123 20.19 -13.84 -12.76
N GLU A 124 20.46 -14.48 -13.89
CA GLU A 124 21.77 -14.97 -14.28
C GLU A 124 22.57 -13.83 -14.90
N HIS A 125 23.81 -13.66 -14.48
CA HIS A 125 24.71 -12.69 -15.06
C HIS A 125 24.89 -12.91 -16.57
N ALA A 126 24.79 -11.82 -17.33
CA ALA A 126 25.00 -11.79 -18.76
C ALA A 126 25.76 -10.52 -19.16
N ASP A 127 26.35 -10.48 -20.34
CA ASP A 127 27.06 -9.29 -20.82
C ASP A 127 26.09 -8.07 -20.88
N GLY A 128 26.44 -7.01 -20.14
CA GLY A 128 25.64 -5.78 -20.04
C GLY A 128 24.39 -5.85 -19.15
N GLY A 129 24.14 -6.97 -18.43
CA GLY A 129 22.93 -7.10 -17.60
C GLY A 129 22.69 -8.49 -17.05
N PHE A 130 21.41 -8.92 -17.12
CA PHE A 130 20.96 -10.18 -16.57
C PHE A 130 19.97 -10.91 -17.49
N ARG A 131 20.04 -12.24 -17.51
CA ARG A 131 19.00 -13.10 -18.05
C ARG A 131 18.06 -13.48 -16.90
N VAL A 132 16.77 -13.15 -17.03
CA VAL A 132 15.82 -13.24 -15.94
C VAL A 132 14.69 -14.18 -16.27
N THR A 133 14.42 -15.09 -15.35
CA THR A 133 13.24 -15.96 -15.38
C THR A 133 12.61 -15.93 -13.98
N GLY A 134 11.32 -15.66 -13.92
CA GLY A 134 10.60 -15.62 -12.66
C GLY A 134 9.11 -15.42 -12.82
N ARG A 135 8.39 -15.84 -11.77
CA ARG A 135 6.97 -15.56 -11.61
C ARG A 135 6.74 -15.04 -10.20
N TRP A 136 6.20 -13.82 -10.12
CA TRP A 136 5.97 -13.12 -8.85
C TRP A 136 4.48 -13.01 -8.61
N ALA A 137 4.06 -13.43 -7.42
CA ALA A 137 2.71 -13.28 -6.94
C ALA A 137 2.46 -11.87 -6.38
N PHE A 138 1.20 -11.50 -6.28
CA PHE A 138 0.71 -10.27 -5.63
C PHE A 138 1.13 -8.95 -6.30
N ALA A 139 1.30 -8.93 -7.62
CA ALA A 139 1.60 -7.71 -8.38
C ALA A 139 0.37 -6.81 -8.51
N SER A 140 0.08 -6.04 -7.45
CA SER A 140 -1.06 -5.12 -7.41
C SER A 140 -0.99 -4.10 -8.54
N GLY A 141 -2.12 -3.82 -9.20
CA GLY A 141 -2.18 -2.86 -10.30
C GLY A 141 -1.52 -3.33 -11.59
N SER A 142 -1.09 -4.60 -11.70
CA SER A 142 -0.33 -5.12 -12.85
C SER A 142 -1.00 -4.91 -14.21
N ARG A 143 -2.34 -4.81 -14.26
CA ARG A 143 -3.07 -4.61 -15.52
C ARG A 143 -3.01 -3.19 -16.07
N HIS A 144 -2.63 -2.21 -15.26
CA HIS A 144 -2.51 -0.81 -15.66
C HIS A 144 -1.13 -0.20 -15.36
N ALA A 145 -0.19 -1.02 -14.93
CA ALA A 145 1.19 -0.60 -14.73
C ALA A 145 1.90 -0.36 -16.07
N ASP A 146 2.76 0.64 -16.10
CA ASP A 146 3.65 0.94 -17.23
C ASP A 146 4.92 0.07 -17.16
N TRP A 147 5.34 -0.22 -15.92
CA TRP A 147 6.51 -1.03 -15.62
C TRP A 147 6.18 -2.07 -14.56
N ILE A 148 6.86 -3.21 -14.64
CA ILE A 148 6.76 -4.29 -13.65
C ILE A 148 8.15 -4.61 -13.13
N PHE A 149 8.32 -4.64 -11.80
CA PHE A 149 9.54 -5.15 -11.21
C PHE A 149 9.34 -6.52 -10.59
N GLY A 150 10.42 -7.30 -10.57
CA GLY A 150 10.47 -8.58 -9.86
C GLY A 150 11.78 -8.73 -9.09
N ASN A 151 11.71 -9.03 -7.79
CA ASN A 151 12.91 -9.29 -7.01
C ASN A 151 13.44 -10.69 -7.32
N CYS A 152 14.76 -10.80 -7.55
CA CYS A 152 15.43 -12.01 -8.01
C CYS A 152 16.58 -12.38 -7.10
N VAL A 153 16.83 -13.68 -6.96
CA VAL A 153 18.12 -14.19 -6.50
C VAL A 153 19.11 -14.07 -7.67
N LEU A 154 20.27 -13.46 -7.43
CA LEU A 154 21.36 -13.42 -8.42
C LEU A 154 21.99 -14.80 -8.54
N THR A 155 22.25 -15.25 -9.76
CA THR A 155 22.89 -16.52 -10.04
C THR A 155 24.11 -16.33 -10.95
N GLU A 156 25.10 -17.21 -10.79
CA GLU A 156 26.25 -17.32 -11.66
C GLU A 156 26.47 -18.81 -11.98
N ASN A 157 26.52 -19.16 -13.26
CA ASN A 157 26.57 -20.55 -13.75
C ASN A 157 25.41 -21.43 -13.17
N GLY A 158 24.22 -20.83 -13.00
CA GLY A 158 23.02 -21.51 -12.50
C GLY A 158 22.94 -21.63 -10.96
N GLU A 159 24.01 -21.28 -10.21
CA GLU A 159 24.05 -21.36 -8.75
C GLU A 159 23.80 -20.00 -8.09
N PRO A 160 23.07 -19.94 -6.96
CA PRO A 160 22.85 -18.70 -6.23
C PRO A 160 24.18 -18.06 -5.76
N MET A 161 24.34 -16.78 -6.01
CA MET A 161 25.48 -16.02 -5.49
C MET A 161 25.36 -15.84 -3.98
N PRO A 162 26.38 -16.24 -3.18
CA PRO A 162 26.32 -16.12 -1.74
C PRO A 162 26.28 -14.67 -1.30
N GLY A 163 25.42 -14.36 -0.33
CA GLY A 163 25.47 -13.09 0.38
C GLY A 163 26.68 -12.98 1.31
N PRO A 164 26.87 -11.86 1.99
CA PRO A 164 27.85 -11.72 3.07
C PRO A 164 27.69 -12.85 4.12
N ALA A 165 28.74 -13.19 4.85
CA ALA A 165 28.75 -14.32 5.76
C ALA A 165 27.52 -14.35 6.70
N GLY A 166 26.72 -15.39 6.61
CA GLY A 166 25.48 -15.57 7.39
C GLY A 166 24.24 -14.85 6.82
N ALA A 167 24.35 -14.12 5.71
CA ALA A 167 23.24 -13.46 5.04
C ALA A 167 22.59 -14.38 3.97
N PRO A 168 21.35 -14.11 3.60
CA PRO A 168 20.71 -14.74 2.44
C PRO A 168 21.52 -14.54 1.14
N PRO A 169 21.27 -15.34 0.08
CA PRO A 169 21.85 -15.09 -1.25
C PRO A 169 21.66 -13.67 -1.71
N MET A 170 22.56 -13.20 -2.56
CA MET A 170 22.47 -11.85 -3.16
C MET A 170 21.16 -11.73 -3.96
N MET A 171 20.46 -10.62 -3.76
CA MET A 171 19.19 -10.31 -4.42
C MET A 171 19.28 -9.00 -5.17
N ARG A 172 18.51 -8.89 -6.24
CA ARG A 172 18.39 -7.65 -7.01
C ARG A 172 17.02 -7.59 -7.70
N SER A 173 16.40 -6.44 -7.71
CA SER A 173 15.15 -6.20 -8.43
C SER A 173 15.43 -5.86 -9.87
N MET A 174 14.64 -6.44 -10.78
CA MET A 174 14.71 -6.29 -12.22
C MET A 174 13.46 -5.60 -12.72
N LEU A 175 13.61 -4.54 -13.50
CA LEU A 175 12.52 -3.72 -14.02
C LEU A 175 12.27 -4.02 -15.50
N PHE A 176 11.02 -4.21 -15.89
CA PHE A 176 10.62 -4.51 -17.25
C PHE A 176 9.48 -3.57 -17.68
N PRO A 177 9.44 -3.11 -18.96
CA PRO A 177 8.21 -2.57 -19.52
C PRO A 177 7.08 -3.58 -19.37
N ALA A 178 5.90 -3.16 -18.96
CA ALA A 178 4.76 -4.05 -18.72
C ALA A 178 4.40 -4.90 -19.96
N SER A 179 4.66 -4.37 -21.18
CA SER A 179 4.45 -5.07 -22.45
C SER A 179 5.32 -6.33 -22.65
N ARG A 180 6.39 -6.49 -21.84
CA ARG A 180 7.29 -7.66 -21.87
C ARG A 180 6.96 -8.69 -20.81
N VAL A 181 5.93 -8.45 -20.00
CA VAL A 181 5.57 -9.27 -18.85
C VAL A 181 4.22 -9.93 -19.10
N THR A 182 4.11 -11.22 -18.80
CA THR A 182 2.85 -11.96 -18.85
C THR A 182 2.10 -11.77 -17.52
N VAL A 183 0.86 -11.28 -17.58
CA VAL A 183 -0.02 -11.20 -16.41
C VAL A 183 -0.96 -12.40 -16.42
N HIS A 184 -0.91 -13.22 -15.37
CA HIS A 184 -1.76 -14.39 -15.19
C HIS A 184 -3.03 -14.03 -14.41
N ASP A 185 -4.19 -14.53 -14.84
CA ASP A 185 -5.46 -14.27 -14.14
C ASP A 185 -5.59 -15.13 -12.87
N THR A 186 -4.87 -14.79 -11.81
CA THR A 186 -4.76 -15.55 -10.56
C THR A 186 -5.44 -14.88 -9.36
N TRP A 187 -5.84 -13.59 -9.47
CA TRP A 187 -6.37 -12.85 -8.33
C TRP A 187 -7.83 -13.19 -8.01
N HIS A 188 -8.05 -14.40 -7.46
CA HIS A 188 -9.35 -14.91 -6.99
C HIS A 188 -9.31 -15.06 -5.46
N VAL A 189 -9.67 -14.01 -4.74
CA VAL A 189 -9.38 -13.84 -3.31
C VAL A 189 -10.61 -13.44 -2.51
N LEU A 190 -10.47 -13.44 -1.17
CA LEU A 190 -11.54 -13.10 -0.24
C LEU A 190 -11.95 -11.62 -0.35
N GLY A 191 -11.01 -10.69 -0.21
CA GLY A 191 -11.20 -9.24 -0.22
C GLY A 191 -10.10 -8.53 -1.02
N LEU A 192 -10.14 -7.19 -1.07
CA LEU A 192 -9.26 -6.38 -1.90
C LEU A 192 -9.22 -6.86 -3.36
N ARG A 193 -10.35 -7.36 -3.85
CA ARG A 193 -10.44 -7.96 -5.19
C ARG A 193 -10.12 -6.95 -6.29
N GLY A 194 -10.53 -5.70 -6.11
CA GLY A 194 -10.31 -4.62 -7.06
C GLY A 194 -8.87 -4.17 -7.22
N THR A 195 -7.92 -4.71 -6.42
CA THR A 195 -6.50 -4.40 -6.57
C THR A 195 -5.85 -5.10 -7.77
N GLY A 196 -6.48 -6.16 -8.31
CA GLY A 196 -5.95 -6.92 -9.43
C GLY A 196 -4.53 -7.41 -9.20
N SER A 197 -4.24 -7.91 -7.99
CA SER A 197 -2.89 -8.33 -7.59
C SER A 197 -2.51 -9.67 -8.18
N HIS A 198 -2.55 -9.75 -9.51
CA HIS A 198 -2.27 -10.96 -10.28
C HIS A 198 -0.80 -11.38 -10.18
N ASP A 199 -0.53 -12.64 -10.54
CA ASP A 199 0.83 -13.09 -10.76
C ASP A 199 1.34 -12.52 -12.08
N VAL A 200 2.63 -12.18 -12.11
CA VAL A 200 3.34 -11.69 -13.30
C VAL A 200 4.55 -12.57 -13.57
N GLU A 201 4.89 -12.76 -14.85
CA GLU A 201 5.94 -13.69 -15.26
C GLU A 201 6.79 -13.12 -16.40
N VAL A 202 8.09 -13.36 -16.31
CA VAL A 202 9.01 -13.26 -17.45
C VAL A 202 9.76 -14.60 -17.62
N ALA A 203 10.02 -14.97 -18.88
CA ALA A 203 10.77 -16.18 -19.23
C ALA A 203 11.96 -15.78 -20.09
N ASP A 204 13.17 -16.05 -19.61
CA ASP A 204 14.46 -15.78 -20.29
C ASP A 204 14.55 -14.35 -20.87
N ALA A 205 14.07 -13.36 -20.11
CA ALA A 205 14.08 -11.97 -20.54
C ALA A 205 15.42 -11.29 -20.18
N PHE A 206 15.99 -10.53 -21.14
CA PHE A 206 17.17 -9.70 -20.83
C PHE A 206 16.74 -8.41 -20.11
N CYS A 207 17.39 -8.14 -18.98
CA CYS A 207 17.29 -6.92 -18.20
C CYS A 207 18.64 -6.21 -18.20
N PRO A 208 18.78 -5.02 -18.80
CA PRO A 208 20.00 -4.22 -18.72
C PRO A 208 20.36 -3.89 -17.28
N VAL A 209 21.65 -3.76 -16.97
CA VAL A 209 22.10 -3.45 -15.62
C VAL A 209 21.49 -2.16 -15.08
N GLU A 210 21.29 -1.15 -15.92
CA GLU A 210 20.66 0.14 -15.58
C GLU A 210 19.16 0.05 -15.28
N GLU A 211 18.50 -1.06 -15.63
CA GLU A 211 17.10 -1.37 -15.27
C GLU A 211 17.00 -2.30 -14.05
N SER A 212 18.11 -2.44 -13.31
CA SER A 212 18.14 -3.23 -12.10
C SER A 212 18.56 -2.39 -10.88
N PHE A 213 18.03 -2.73 -9.71
CA PHE A 213 18.28 -1.97 -8.49
C PHE A 213 18.29 -2.84 -7.24
N ASP A 214 18.99 -2.40 -6.21
CA ASP A 214 18.94 -3.01 -4.88
C ASP A 214 17.80 -2.37 -4.08
N LEU A 215 16.73 -3.11 -3.87
CA LEU A 215 15.51 -2.64 -3.22
C LEU A 215 15.72 -2.20 -1.77
N PHE A 216 16.67 -2.82 -1.07
CA PHE A 216 16.84 -2.64 0.38
C PHE A 216 17.98 -1.70 0.75
N THR A 217 19.02 -1.64 -0.06
CA THR A 217 20.23 -0.85 0.23
C THR A 217 20.55 0.21 -0.83
N GLY A 218 19.76 0.27 -1.90
CA GLY A 218 19.95 1.24 -2.97
C GLY A 218 19.75 2.67 -2.50
N MET A 219 20.61 3.56 -2.98
CA MET A 219 20.55 4.99 -2.65
C MET A 219 19.73 5.75 -3.68
N PRO A 220 18.88 6.71 -3.26
CA PRO A 220 18.06 7.46 -4.21
C PRO A 220 18.93 8.41 -5.05
N CYS A 221 18.65 8.48 -6.33
CA CYS A 221 19.30 9.40 -7.29
C CYS A 221 18.68 10.82 -7.28
N VAL A 222 17.60 11.03 -6.54
CA VAL A 222 16.92 12.32 -6.38
C VAL A 222 16.95 12.76 -4.93
N PRO A 223 17.08 14.07 -4.65
CA PRO A 223 17.08 14.59 -3.29
C PRO A 223 15.65 14.70 -2.75
N GLY A 224 15.54 14.87 -1.43
CA GLY A 224 14.32 15.19 -0.73
C GLY A 224 13.97 14.19 0.36
N PRO A 225 13.28 14.63 1.43
CA PRO A 225 12.96 13.77 2.58
C PRO A 225 12.08 12.56 2.20
N GLY A 226 11.22 12.68 1.18
CA GLY A 226 10.41 11.56 0.69
C GLY A 226 11.20 10.38 0.15
N PHE A 227 12.46 10.58 -0.26
CA PHE A 227 13.29 9.54 -0.86
C PHE A 227 14.31 8.91 0.09
N VAL A 228 14.41 9.40 1.32
CA VAL A 228 15.44 8.93 2.27
C VAL A 228 15.12 7.55 2.85
N ALA A 229 13.86 7.25 3.13
CA ALA A 229 13.44 5.99 3.76
C ALA A 229 12.14 5.44 3.14
N PRO A 230 12.13 5.15 1.83
CA PRO A 230 10.89 4.84 1.11
C PRO A 230 10.14 3.63 1.67
N LEU A 231 10.83 2.56 2.05
CA LEU A 231 10.18 1.38 2.62
C LEU A 231 9.52 1.65 3.98
N VAL A 232 10.02 2.62 4.76
CA VAL A 232 9.42 3.01 6.04
C VAL A 232 8.19 3.90 5.80
N HIS A 233 8.24 4.79 4.79
CA HIS A 233 7.06 5.55 4.34
C HIS A 233 5.95 4.61 3.89
N PHE A 234 6.28 3.59 3.11
CA PHE A 234 5.32 2.58 2.63
C PHE A 234 4.56 1.90 3.77
N VAL A 235 5.22 1.58 4.90
CA VAL A 235 4.55 1.01 6.10
C VAL A 235 3.47 1.95 6.65
N LEU A 236 3.73 3.25 6.70
CA LEU A 236 2.75 4.24 7.17
C LEU A 236 1.59 4.41 6.17
N HIS A 237 1.87 4.38 4.87
CA HIS A 237 0.85 4.43 3.83
C HIS A 237 -0.07 3.20 3.87
N LEU A 238 0.47 2.01 4.10
CA LEU A 238 -0.34 0.80 4.39
C LEU A 238 -1.28 1.03 5.59
N GLY A 239 -0.76 1.60 6.68
CA GLY A 239 -1.56 1.94 7.85
C GLY A 239 -2.72 2.89 7.54
N ALA A 240 -2.51 3.88 6.68
CA ALA A 240 -3.56 4.80 6.24
C ALA A 240 -4.68 4.06 5.47
N VAL A 241 -4.34 3.08 4.64
CA VAL A 241 -5.33 2.24 3.94
C VAL A 241 -6.15 1.43 4.94
N ALA A 242 -5.52 0.79 5.94
CA ALA A 242 -6.24 0.04 6.98
C ALA A 242 -7.20 0.92 7.78
N VAL A 243 -6.75 2.11 8.21
CA VAL A 243 -7.57 3.11 8.92
C VAL A 243 -8.73 3.58 8.04
N GLY A 244 -8.49 3.81 6.74
CA GLY A 244 -9.53 4.19 5.78
C GLY A 244 -10.62 3.15 5.65
N ILE A 245 -10.26 1.86 5.49
CA ILE A 245 -11.23 0.74 5.44
C ILE A 245 -12.09 0.72 6.71
N ALA A 246 -11.47 0.86 7.88
CA ALA A 246 -12.18 0.83 9.16
C ALA A 246 -13.10 2.04 9.36
N GLN A 247 -12.65 3.24 8.97
CA GLN A 247 -13.48 4.44 8.99
C GLN A 247 -14.70 4.29 8.06
N GLY A 248 -14.49 3.73 6.86
CA GLY A 248 -15.59 3.43 5.93
C GLY A 248 -16.61 2.46 6.53
N ALA A 249 -16.18 1.47 7.33
CA ALA A 249 -17.11 0.57 8.01
C ALA A 249 -17.93 1.28 9.11
N LEU A 250 -17.32 2.21 9.84
CA LEU A 250 -18.06 3.06 10.81
C LEU A 250 -19.12 3.92 10.10
N ASP A 251 -18.76 4.55 8.97
CA ASP A 251 -19.67 5.38 8.19
C ASP A 251 -20.83 4.56 7.62
N ASP A 252 -20.54 3.38 7.04
CA ASP A 252 -21.53 2.45 6.51
C ASP A 252 -22.49 1.96 7.61
N MET A 253 -21.98 1.77 8.84
CA MET A 253 -22.79 1.39 10.00
C MET A 253 -23.73 2.53 10.42
N VAL A 254 -23.24 3.78 10.48
CA VAL A 254 -24.07 4.95 10.79
C VAL A 254 -25.17 5.12 9.75
N ALA A 255 -24.82 5.07 8.46
CA ALA A 255 -25.79 5.18 7.37
C ALA A 255 -26.87 4.08 7.42
N LEU A 256 -26.49 2.85 7.82
CA LEU A 256 -27.43 1.75 8.02
C LEU A 256 -28.44 2.03 9.13
N LEU A 257 -28.04 2.70 10.21
CA LEU A 257 -28.89 3.04 11.34
C LEU A 257 -29.85 4.19 11.01
N ASP A 258 -29.39 5.19 10.26
CA ASP A 258 -30.21 6.33 9.80
C ASP A 258 -31.37 5.86 8.89
N GLY A 259 -31.22 4.73 8.19
CA GLY A 259 -32.27 4.07 7.42
C GLY A 259 -33.38 3.40 8.27
N GLY A 260 -33.38 3.57 9.59
CA GLY A 260 -34.45 3.10 10.49
C GLY A 260 -34.51 1.58 10.66
N ARG A 261 -33.46 0.84 10.38
CA ARG A 261 -33.44 -0.62 10.44
C ARG A 261 -33.59 -1.15 11.87
N GLN A 262 -34.63 -1.98 12.10
CA GLN A 262 -34.79 -2.73 13.34
C GLN A 262 -34.33 -4.18 13.14
N ARG A 263 -33.74 -4.77 14.19
CA ARG A 263 -33.51 -6.22 14.24
C ARG A 263 -34.80 -6.95 14.51
N LEU A 264 -35.02 -8.08 13.83
CA LEU A 264 -36.13 -8.96 14.11
C LEU A 264 -36.14 -9.36 15.61
N TYR A 265 -37.28 -9.28 16.26
CA TYR A 265 -37.46 -9.52 17.71
C TYR A 265 -36.78 -8.52 18.66
N ALA A 266 -36.18 -7.43 18.19
CA ALA A 266 -35.60 -6.39 19.06
C ALA A 266 -36.74 -5.52 19.65
N ARG A 267 -36.67 -5.28 20.97
CA ARG A 267 -37.61 -4.38 21.67
C ARG A 267 -37.31 -2.90 21.46
N GLN A 268 -36.07 -2.58 21.03
CA GLN A 268 -35.57 -1.22 20.79
C GLN A 268 -34.72 -1.20 19.52
N SER A 269 -34.53 -0.01 18.95
CA SER A 269 -33.62 0.17 17.83
C SER A 269 -32.19 -0.18 18.24
N LEU A 270 -31.35 -0.57 17.28
CA LEU A 270 -29.95 -0.84 17.55
C LEU A 270 -29.23 0.44 18.06
N ALA A 271 -29.59 1.60 17.49
CA ALA A 271 -29.06 2.89 17.88
C ALA A 271 -29.36 3.27 19.35
N ASP A 272 -30.46 2.74 19.91
CA ASP A 272 -30.84 2.99 21.31
C ASP A 272 -30.26 1.97 22.31
N SER A 273 -29.62 0.90 21.80
CA SER A 273 -28.99 -0.12 22.65
C SER A 273 -27.74 0.40 23.34
N PRO A 274 -27.71 0.46 24.68
CA PRO A 274 -26.50 0.88 25.41
C PRO A 274 -25.28 -0.02 25.11
N ALA A 275 -25.51 -1.32 24.94
CA ALA A 275 -24.44 -2.28 24.60
C ALA A 275 -23.84 -2.00 23.23
N PHE A 276 -24.68 -1.68 22.23
CA PHE A 276 -24.17 -1.30 20.91
C PHE A 276 -23.44 0.04 20.94
N ARG A 277 -23.98 1.06 21.62
CA ARG A 277 -23.32 2.37 21.78
C ARG A 277 -21.95 2.23 22.42
N LEU A 278 -21.81 1.34 23.44
CA LEU A 278 -20.50 1.05 24.05
C LEU A 278 -19.52 0.45 23.04
N GLN A 279 -19.95 -0.53 22.23
CA GLN A 279 -19.11 -1.17 21.23
C GLN A 279 -18.72 -0.20 20.12
N LEU A 280 -19.66 0.60 19.61
CA LEU A 280 -19.40 1.59 18.56
C LEU A 280 -18.45 2.68 19.06
N GLY A 281 -18.62 3.14 20.29
CA GLY A 281 -17.72 4.14 20.89
C GLY A 281 -16.29 3.63 21.07
N ARG A 282 -16.11 2.33 21.38
CA ARG A 282 -14.77 1.70 21.41
C ARG A 282 -14.17 1.63 20.02
N ALA A 283 -14.95 1.16 19.03
CA ALA A 283 -14.48 1.07 17.64
C ALA A 283 -14.07 2.43 17.06
N ASP A 284 -14.83 3.50 17.34
CA ASP A 284 -14.47 4.87 16.96
C ASP A 284 -13.14 5.31 17.59
N LEU A 285 -12.96 5.05 18.89
CA LEU A 285 -11.71 5.39 19.59
C LEU A 285 -10.52 4.58 19.08
N ASP A 286 -10.70 3.28 18.75
CA ASP A 286 -9.65 2.45 18.17
C ASP A 286 -9.17 3.01 16.82
N VAL A 287 -10.09 3.40 15.92
CA VAL A 287 -9.77 4.01 14.63
C VAL A 287 -9.09 5.37 14.80
N ARG A 288 -9.56 6.20 15.74
CA ARG A 288 -8.95 7.50 16.07
C ARG A 288 -7.54 7.35 16.64
N ALA A 289 -7.33 6.41 17.54
CA ALA A 289 -6.02 6.13 18.13
C ALA A 289 -5.03 5.61 17.09
N ALA A 290 -5.47 4.69 16.20
CA ALA A 290 -4.67 4.20 15.09
C ALA A 290 -4.23 5.34 14.15
N ARG A 291 -5.16 6.22 13.77
CA ARG A 291 -4.88 7.41 12.96
C ARG A 291 -3.91 8.37 13.66
N ALA A 292 -4.08 8.61 14.94
CA ALA A 292 -3.21 9.49 15.71
C ALA A 292 -1.79 8.94 15.80
N LEU A 293 -1.63 7.63 16.05
CA LEU A 293 -0.33 6.96 16.07
C LEU A 293 0.40 7.09 14.71
N LEU A 294 -0.31 6.85 13.59
CA LEU A 294 0.30 7.00 12.27
C LEU A 294 0.79 8.43 12.01
N ARG A 295 0.03 9.44 12.44
CA ARG A 295 0.42 10.84 12.29
C ARG A 295 1.63 11.21 13.15
N ASP A 296 1.66 10.77 14.39
CA ASP A 296 2.78 10.98 15.31
C ASP A 296 4.07 10.37 14.74
N LEU A 297 3.99 9.12 14.24
CA LEU A 297 5.12 8.45 13.61
C LEU A 297 5.53 9.10 12.27
N ALA A 298 4.58 9.66 11.54
CA ALA A 298 4.86 10.40 10.31
C ALA A 298 5.60 11.71 10.59
N ASP A 299 5.22 12.44 11.65
CA ASP A 299 5.94 13.65 12.11
C ASP A 299 7.40 13.32 12.44
N GLU A 300 7.62 12.27 13.24
CA GLU A 300 8.97 11.86 13.63
C GLU A 300 9.82 11.40 12.42
N LEU A 301 9.24 10.57 11.55
CA LEU A 301 9.94 10.06 10.36
C LEU A 301 10.28 11.19 9.39
N TRP A 302 9.31 12.08 9.12
CA TRP A 302 9.53 13.19 8.19
C TRP A 302 10.60 14.16 8.69
N ALA A 303 10.57 14.48 9.98
CA ALA A 303 11.60 15.30 10.61
C ALA A 303 13.00 14.64 10.52
N ALA A 304 13.09 13.34 10.81
CA ALA A 304 14.35 12.59 10.67
C ALA A 304 14.84 12.57 9.22
N CYS A 305 13.96 12.30 8.25
CA CYS A 305 14.33 12.32 6.82
C CYS A 305 14.84 13.69 6.37
N ALA A 306 14.29 14.77 6.91
CA ALA A 306 14.66 16.13 6.52
C ALA A 306 15.94 16.64 7.21
N THR A 307 16.21 16.24 8.45
CA THR A 307 17.24 16.87 9.29
C THR A 307 18.29 15.93 9.89
N ASP A 308 17.94 14.64 10.11
CA ASP A 308 18.84 13.66 10.73
C ASP A 308 18.55 12.24 10.21
N PRO A 309 18.93 11.90 8.96
CA PRO A 309 18.72 10.55 8.42
C PRO A 309 19.37 9.43 9.22
N ALA A 310 20.38 9.73 10.04
CA ALA A 310 21.05 8.75 10.89
C ALA A 310 20.15 8.23 12.04
N ALA A 311 19.09 8.95 12.38
CA ALA A 311 18.10 8.51 13.37
C ALA A 311 17.11 7.46 12.83
N ILE A 312 16.95 7.32 11.51
CA ILE A 312 15.93 6.45 10.88
C ILE A 312 16.03 4.98 11.31
N PRO A 313 17.23 4.33 11.37
CA PRO A 313 17.33 2.95 11.83
C PRO A 313 16.77 2.71 13.24
N ALA A 314 16.83 3.71 14.13
CA ALA A 314 16.26 3.62 15.47
C ALA A 314 14.70 3.76 15.46
N LEU A 315 14.13 4.45 14.47
CA LEU A 315 12.69 4.60 14.30
C LEU A 315 12.04 3.38 13.64
N HIS A 316 12.73 2.72 12.74
CA HIS A 316 12.22 1.64 11.89
C HIS A 316 11.49 0.53 12.67
N PRO A 317 12.03 -0.07 13.76
CA PRO A 317 11.33 -1.14 14.49
C PRO A 317 9.99 -0.68 15.10
N ARG A 318 9.90 0.58 15.54
CA ARG A 318 8.68 1.14 16.11
C ARG A 318 7.63 1.42 15.04
N ILE A 319 8.04 1.97 13.91
CA ILE A 319 7.16 2.25 12.77
C ILE A 319 6.63 0.93 12.18
N SER A 320 7.50 -0.05 11.96
CA SER A 320 7.09 -1.37 11.45
C SER A 320 6.11 -2.07 12.39
N ALA A 321 6.29 -1.98 13.70
CA ALA A 321 5.39 -2.54 14.70
C ALA A 321 4.03 -1.81 14.80
N ALA A 322 3.96 -0.56 14.35
CA ALA A 322 2.69 0.16 14.34
C ALA A 322 1.69 -0.45 13.38
N LEU A 323 2.13 -0.99 12.24
CA LEU A 323 1.23 -1.54 11.22
C LEU A 323 0.43 -2.75 11.69
N PRO A 324 1.00 -3.82 12.27
CA PRO A 324 0.19 -4.92 12.81
C PRO A 324 -0.77 -4.46 13.92
N TRP A 325 -0.35 -3.55 14.79
CA TRP A 325 -1.24 -3.00 15.81
C TRP A 325 -2.40 -2.19 15.20
N VAL A 326 -2.12 -1.31 14.25
CA VAL A 326 -3.15 -0.54 13.50
C VAL A 326 -4.10 -1.48 12.77
N THR A 327 -3.57 -2.52 12.12
CA THR A 327 -4.36 -3.52 11.40
C THR A 327 -5.31 -4.27 12.33
N GLU A 328 -4.83 -4.68 13.52
CA GLU A 328 -5.64 -5.34 14.53
C GLU A 328 -6.79 -4.44 15.01
N ARG A 329 -6.51 -3.15 15.31
CA ARG A 329 -7.55 -2.19 15.72
C ARG A 329 -8.55 -1.92 14.61
N ALA A 330 -8.08 -1.77 13.37
CA ALA A 330 -8.93 -1.60 12.20
C ALA A 330 -9.85 -2.81 11.98
N ALA A 331 -9.31 -4.03 12.04
CA ALA A 331 -10.09 -5.26 11.92
C ALA A 331 -11.15 -5.39 13.03
N ALA A 332 -10.80 -5.11 14.28
CA ALA A 332 -11.72 -5.13 15.41
C ALA A 332 -12.89 -4.14 15.25
N ALA A 333 -12.61 -2.94 14.72
CA ALA A 333 -13.64 -1.94 14.43
C ALA A 333 -14.59 -2.41 13.33
N VAL A 334 -14.05 -2.93 12.23
CA VAL A 334 -14.84 -3.49 11.12
C VAL A 334 -15.68 -4.69 11.58
N ASP A 335 -15.11 -5.61 12.35
CA ASP A 335 -15.82 -6.76 12.94
C ASP A 335 -16.99 -6.32 13.81
N THR A 336 -16.80 -5.27 14.60
CA THR A 336 -17.86 -4.69 15.43
C THR A 336 -19.02 -4.22 14.58
N CYS A 337 -18.77 -3.47 13.50
CA CYS A 337 -19.78 -2.98 12.57
C CYS A 337 -20.48 -4.14 11.84
N TYR A 338 -19.73 -5.10 11.31
CA TYR A 338 -20.27 -6.24 10.58
C TYR A 338 -21.20 -7.10 11.46
N ARG A 339 -20.77 -7.46 12.67
CA ARG A 339 -21.59 -8.24 13.61
C ARG A 339 -22.83 -7.46 14.07
N ALA A 340 -22.69 -6.16 14.31
CA ALA A 340 -23.81 -5.32 14.72
C ALA A 340 -24.89 -5.20 13.63
N ALA A 341 -24.51 -5.19 12.36
CA ALA A 341 -25.45 -5.13 11.24
C ALA A 341 -26.28 -6.43 11.06
N GLY A 342 -25.87 -7.56 11.66
CA GLY A 342 -26.59 -8.82 11.63
C GLY A 342 -26.68 -9.46 10.25
N GLY A 343 -27.62 -10.36 10.02
CA GLY A 343 -27.72 -11.17 8.78
C GLY A 343 -27.82 -10.37 7.48
N GLY A 344 -28.22 -9.12 7.53
CA GLY A 344 -28.24 -8.25 6.35
C GLY A 344 -26.84 -7.88 5.85
N ALA A 345 -25.86 -7.88 6.74
CA ALA A 345 -24.47 -7.60 6.36
C ALA A 345 -23.84 -8.72 5.52
N ALA A 346 -24.39 -9.93 5.55
CA ALA A 346 -23.88 -11.07 4.78
C ALA A 346 -24.21 -11.00 3.28
N ARG A 347 -25.08 -10.08 2.85
CA ARG A 347 -25.48 -9.96 1.44
C ARG A 347 -24.42 -9.21 0.64
N ASP A 348 -24.20 -9.59 -0.63
CA ASP A 348 -23.28 -8.92 -1.54
C ASP A 348 -23.58 -7.42 -1.73
N SER A 349 -24.84 -7.03 -1.57
CA SER A 349 -25.26 -5.61 -1.62
C SER A 349 -24.86 -4.79 -0.39
N SER A 350 -24.36 -5.43 0.69
CA SER A 350 -23.93 -4.72 1.90
C SER A 350 -22.48 -4.26 1.78
N PRO A 351 -22.15 -2.99 1.95
CA PRO A 351 -20.78 -2.53 1.97
C PRO A 351 -19.99 -3.13 3.16
N LEU A 352 -20.64 -3.42 4.29
CA LEU A 352 -19.96 -3.92 5.49
C LEU A 352 -19.32 -5.30 5.28
N GLN A 353 -19.92 -6.22 4.48
CA GLN A 353 -19.26 -7.49 4.19
C GLN A 353 -18.02 -7.30 3.30
N ARG A 354 -18.01 -6.31 2.40
CA ARG A 354 -16.83 -5.98 1.61
C ARG A 354 -15.72 -5.43 2.50
N ARG A 355 -16.03 -4.44 3.39
CA ARG A 355 -15.08 -3.93 4.39
C ARG A 355 -14.48 -5.05 5.24
N PHE A 356 -15.33 -6.00 5.69
CA PHE A 356 -14.89 -7.17 6.45
C PHE A 356 -13.89 -8.00 5.65
N ARG A 357 -14.19 -8.34 4.41
CA ARG A 357 -13.30 -9.15 3.57
C ARG A 357 -12.00 -8.40 3.24
N ASP A 358 -12.10 -7.11 2.97
CA ASP A 358 -10.95 -6.27 2.61
C ASP A 358 -9.94 -6.16 3.75
N ILE A 359 -10.38 -5.86 4.97
CA ILE A 359 -9.48 -5.71 6.11
C ILE A 359 -8.84 -7.06 6.51
N HIS A 360 -9.58 -8.16 6.41
CA HIS A 360 -9.04 -9.50 6.69
C HIS A 360 -8.10 -9.99 5.59
N THR A 361 -8.27 -9.56 4.35
CA THR A 361 -7.29 -9.79 3.28
C THR A 361 -6.05 -8.91 3.50
N PHE A 362 -6.24 -7.64 3.87
CA PHE A 362 -5.15 -6.72 4.22
C PHE A 362 -4.26 -7.29 5.32
N SER A 363 -4.86 -7.88 6.38
CA SER A 363 -4.13 -8.44 7.53
C SER A 363 -3.17 -9.58 7.17
N GLN A 364 -3.29 -10.16 5.97
CA GLN A 364 -2.38 -11.20 5.48
C GLN A 364 -1.10 -10.65 4.83
N HIS A 365 -0.97 -9.33 4.71
CA HIS A 365 0.23 -8.71 4.15
C HIS A 365 1.43 -8.90 5.11
N ALA A 366 2.61 -9.24 4.56
CA ALA A 366 3.80 -9.52 5.36
C ALA A 366 4.20 -8.38 6.32
N ALA A 367 4.01 -7.13 5.92
CA ALA A 367 4.28 -5.98 6.78
C ALA A 367 3.28 -5.84 7.95
N ALA A 368 2.12 -6.52 7.91
CA ALA A 368 1.15 -6.57 9.00
C ALA A 368 1.35 -7.79 9.94
N ALA A 369 2.43 -8.56 9.77
CA ALA A 369 2.73 -9.72 10.60
C ALA A 369 3.05 -9.32 12.05
N GLU A 370 2.54 -10.10 13.02
CA GLU A 370 2.74 -9.86 14.47
C GLU A 370 4.21 -9.87 14.90
N GLY A 371 5.09 -10.54 14.15
CA GLY A 371 6.52 -10.55 14.42
C GLY A 371 7.16 -9.17 14.55
N TRP A 372 6.64 -8.16 13.85
CA TRP A 372 7.11 -6.77 14.01
C TRP A 372 6.86 -6.21 15.42
N LEU A 373 5.81 -6.65 16.11
CA LEU A 373 5.56 -6.30 17.52
C LEU A 373 6.65 -6.87 18.43
N ALA A 374 7.11 -8.12 18.17
CA ALA A 374 8.21 -8.71 18.91
C ALA A 374 9.51 -7.93 18.74
N ASN A 375 9.79 -7.43 17.53
CA ASN A 375 10.94 -6.57 17.25
C ASN A 375 10.89 -5.25 18.03
N ASN A 376 9.72 -4.63 18.14
CA ASN A 376 9.56 -3.45 18.98
C ASN A 376 9.73 -3.79 20.47
N GLY A 377 9.26 -4.94 20.93
CA GLY A 377 9.51 -5.45 22.28
C GLY A 377 11.01 -5.62 22.58
N ALA A 378 11.77 -6.20 21.63
CA ALA A 378 13.23 -6.31 21.73
C ALA A 378 13.89 -4.92 21.86
N ARG A 379 13.47 -3.94 21.04
CA ARG A 379 13.93 -2.55 21.15
C ARG A 379 13.68 -1.95 22.52
N VAL A 380 12.47 -2.12 23.08
CA VAL A 380 12.12 -1.61 24.42
C VAL A 380 12.99 -2.22 25.50
N LEU A 381 13.38 -3.49 25.35
CA LEU A 381 14.26 -4.20 26.27
C LEU A 381 15.75 -3.94 26.02
N GLY A 382 16.11 -3.12 25.03
CA GLY A 382 17.51 -2.88 24.63
C GLY A 382 18.20 -4.15 24.09
N ARG A 383 17.43 -5.05 23.44
CA ARG A 383 17.92 -6.28 22.82
C ARG A 383 18.11 -6.08 21.31
N PRO A 384 18.94 -6.90 20.65
CA PRO A 384 19.05 -6.90 19.20
C PRO A 384 17.66 -7.08 18.54
N VAL A 385 17.45 -6.37 17.45
CA VAL A 385 16.24 -6.46 16.63
C VAL A 385 16.55 -7.35 15.43
N GLU A 386 15.76 -8.40 15.24
CA GLU A 386 15.81 -9.26 14.06
C GLU A 386 14.85 -8.69 13.01
N LEU A 387 15.37 -8.28 11.85
CA LEU A 387 14.56 -7.66 10.80
C LEU A 387 13.89 -8.67 9.85
N ALA A 388 14.15 -9.97 10.02
CA ALA A 388 13.65 -11.01 9.14
C ALA A 388 12.40 -11.70 9.74
N TYR A 389 11.26 -11.47 9.08
CA TYR A 389 10.06 -12.32 9.19
C TYR A 389 9.53 -12.62 7.78
#